data_37f304efbc848b41870001090ef4d625
#
_entry.id   37f304efbc848b41870001090ef4d625
#
_cell.length_a   1.000
_cell.length_b   1.000
_cell.length_c   1.000
_cell.angle_alpha   90.00
_cell.angle_beta   90.00
_cell.angle_gamma   90.00
#
_symmetry.space_group_name_H-M   'P 1'
#
loop_
_entity.id
_entity.type
_entity.pdbx_description
1 polymer ?
#
loop_
_entity_poly.entity_id
_entity_poly.type
_entity_poly.pdbx_seq_one_letter_code
_entity_poly.pdbx_strand_id
1 'polypeptide(L)'
;EPSNMLAFSAVFVAQYGGVMIAATLPNDTVVNNQTLCTVEGAIIRRKTTDYPKDEFDGDLVANIKASTNFPDRDVSSTGTYYYAAFPYTTQGVYNRNKANRAVVNEPEPMQAFSAKSVYVSASDTVKVEITAKLPSGVDGAVIRRSTTGYPTSETEGELFKNITANGTYTDTNVTVGVVYYYSAFPYTSTGAYNRSEANRTSVTPKKRDYLFGYDLVKATSSPTGRVTYPSDVDNAAFTPAAMNFSTGKFNYGGWAFDPGEKFMPRPCMLTYAGVVDHYLNPDDYTKKVDGSASKVADTSFGGNAMMEWPKIYTKRWESNGVYHFRCSDTPQDDDWDCWCNYDRNNHQIDHFYTPIYFGSLVSGKLRSISGAANSVNTTAANEIAYAKANGNDWYTEVLADRLLLQDLLVMMARSTECQTAFGYGRCKSSNSNAIASGTMNTKGMFWGSNDQTCLLYTSPSPRD
;
A
#
# COMPACT_ATOMS: atom_id res chain seq x y z
N GLU A 1 50.51 5.46 -34.43
CA GLU A 1 49.52 4.88 -33.50
C GLU A 1 48.76 3.79 -34.24
N PRO A 2 48.52 2.60 -33.62
CA PRO A 2 47.72 1.56 -34.25
C PRO A 2 46.26 2.03 -34.37
N SER A 3 45.50 1.41 -35.27
CA SER A 3 44.05 1.62 -35.40
C SER A 3 43.29 1.14 -34.15
N ASN A 4 42.01 1.50 -34.05
CA ASN A 4 41.12 0.97 -33.00
C ASN A 4 41.01 -0.57 -33.13
N MET A 5 40.67 -1.24 -32.03
CA MET A 5 40.23 -2.65 -32.06
C MET A 5 39.20 -2.83 -33.16
N LEU A 6 39.25 -3.89 -33.94
CA LEU A 6 38.21 -4.24 -34.91
C LEU A 6 36.89 -4.65 -34.22
N ALA A 7 37.02 -5.32 -33.08
CA ALA A 7 35.92 -5.57 -32.17
C ALA A 7 36.43 -5.63 -30.72
N PHE A 8 35.70 -5.01 -29.80
CA PHE A 8 35.97 -5.12 -28.37
C PHE A 8 34.63 -5.11 -27.60
N SER A 9 34.33 -6.20 -26.91
CA SER A 9 33.16 -6.30 -26.07
C SER A 9 33.45 -7.10 -24.80
N ALA A 10 32.69 -6.81 -23.76
CA ALA A 10 32.74 -7.48 -22.48
C ALA A 10 31.31 -7.78 -22.04
N VAL A 11 31.03 -9.04 -21.67
CA VAL A 11 29.71 -9.52 -21.34
C VAL A 11 29.81 -10.52 -20.20
N PHE A 12 29.04 -10.35 -19.13
CA PHE A 12 29.01 -11.36 -18.07
C PHE A 12 28.35 -12.65 -18.58
N VAL A 13 28.99 -13.78 -18.36
CA VAL A 13 28.50 -15.12 -18.77
C VAL A 13 28.63 -16.07 -17.59
N ALA A 14 27.50 -16.40 -16.98
CA ALA A 14 27.41 -17.21 -15.76
C ALA A 14 28.07 -18.59 -15.92
N GLN A 15 27.99 -19.20 -17.12
CA GLN A 15 28.61 -20.50 -17.42
C GLN A 15 30.11 -20.51 -17.20
N TYR A 16 30.78 -19.37 -17.40
CA TYR A 16 32.24 -19.23 -17.22
C TYR A 16 32.59 -18.62 -15.85
N GLY A 17 31.60 -18.24 -15.04
CA GLY A 17 31.81 -17.60 -13.74
C GLY A 17 32.52 -16.27 -13.81
N GLY A 18 32.33 -15.50 -14.90
CA GLY A 18 33.02 -14.25 -15.12
C GLY A 18 32.56 -13.49 -16.35
N VAL A 19 33.28 -12.43 -16.69
CA VAL A 19 33.05 -11.60 -17.88
C VAL A 19 33.79 -12.19 -19.06
N MET A 20 33.08 -12.58 -20.11
CA MET A 20 33.67 -12.98 -21.38
C MET A 20 34.07 -11.74 -22.15
N ILE A 21 35.33 -11.64 -22.48
CA ILE A 21 35.90 -10.58 -23.28
C ILE A 21 36.14 -11.11 -24.71
N ALA A 22 35.54 -10.44 -25.69
CA ALA A 22 35.84 -10.66 -27.09
C ALA A 22 36.71 -9.51 -27.60
N ALA A 23 37.91 -9.83 -28.06
CA ALA A 23 38.92 -8.86 -28.47
C ALA A 23 39.51 -9.24 -29.82
N THR A 24 39.24 -8.43 -30.84
CA THR A 24 39.81 -8.56 -32.19
C THR A 24 40.79 -7.43 -32.44
N LEU A 25 42.05 -7.79 -32.58
CA LEU A 25 43.13 -6.83 -32.81
C LEU A 25 42.92 -6.08 -34.14
N PRO A 26 43.39 -4.81 -34.24
CA PRO A 26 43.42 -4.10 -35.51
C PRO A 26 44.45 -4.73 -36.48
N ASN A 27 44.22 -4.52 -37.76
CA ASN A 27 45.20 -4.89 -38.78
C ASN A 27 46.38 -3.93 -38.75
N ASP A 28 47.51 -4.39 -39.29
CA ASP A 28 48.65 -3.53 -39.60
C ASP A 28 48.23 -2.37 -40.53
N THR A 29 48.77 -1.20 -40.29
CA THR A 29 48.52 -0.06 -41.17
C THR A 29 49.45 -0.12 -42.35
N VAL A 30 48.90 -0.34 -43.53
CA VAL A 30 49.66 -0.41 -44.80
C VAL A 30 49.21 0.73 -45.70
N VAL A 31 50.17 1.50 -46.22
CA VAL A 31 49.94 2.61 -47.19
C VAL A 31 50.92 2.42 -48.34
N ASN A 32 50.47 2.44 -49.59
CA ASN A 32 51.29 2.25 -50.78
C ASN A 32 52.19 0.99 -50.71
N ASN A 33 51.63 -0.12 -50.22
CA ASN A 33 52.31 -1.42 -49.99
C ASN A 33 53.49 -1.35 -48.99
N GLN A 34 53.56 -0.32 -48.20
CA GLN A 34 54.51 -0.24 -47.08
C GLN A 34 53.78 -0.30 -45.74
N THR A 35 54.20 -1.21 -44.85
CA THR A 35 53.70 -1.33 -43.51
C THR A 35 54.19 -0.15 -42.66
N LEU A 36 53.30 0.77 -42.32
CA LEU A 36 53.64 1.94 -41.51
C LEU A 36 53.54 1.66 -40.02
N CYS A 37 52.70 0.71 -39.64
CA CYS A 37 52.44 0.38 -38.25
C CYS A 37 52.10 -1.12 -38.13
N THR A 38 52.97 -1.86 -37.43
CA THR A 38 52.74 -3.27 -37.10
C THR A 38 52.13 -3.38 -35.71
N VAL A 39 50.98 -3.98 -35.63
CA VAL A 39 50.29 -4.23 -34.36
C VAL A 39 50.89 -5.48 -33.69
N GLU A 40 51.40 -5.28 -32.47
CA GLU A 40 52.00 -6.39 -31.70
C GLU A 40 50.96 -7.08 -30.79
N GLY A 41 50.00 -6.31 -30.25
CA GLY A 41 48.98 -6.84 -29.33
C GLY A 41 48.08 -5.74 -28.73
N ALA A 42 47.39 -6.07 -27.67
CA ALA A 42 46.61 -5.13 -26.87
C ALA A 42 46.68 -5.43 -25.36
N ILE A 43 46.87 -4.40 -24.56
CA ILE A 43 46.71 -4.45 -23.10
C ILE A 43 45.21 -4.24 -22.79
N ILE A 44 44.64 -5.10 -21.97
CA ILE A 44 43.24 -4.99 -21.53
C ILE A 44 43.25 -4.71 -20.03
N ARG A 45 42.60 -3.60 -19.63
CA ARG A 45 42.47 -3.15 -18.25
C ARG A 45 41.03 -3.13 -17.79
N ARG A 46 40.81 -3.26 -16.48
CA ARG A 46 39.50 -3.22 -15.82
C ARG A 46 39.54 -2.27 -14.62
N LYS A 47 38.42 -1.55 -14.40
CA LYS A 47 38.13 -0.79 -13.15
C LYS A 47 36.68 -0.97 -12.79
N THR A 48 36.36 -0.61 -11.53
CA THR A 48 34.98 -0.63 -11.01
C THR A 48 34.33 0.75 -10.91
N THR A 49 35.10 1.83 -11.13
CA THR A 49 34.64 3.21 -10.94
C THR A 49 34.41 3.97 -12.24
N ASP A 50 35.34 3.82 -13.19
CA ASP A 50 35.32 4.50 -14.49
C ASP A 50 36.16 3.72 -15.49
N TYR A 51 36.15 4.12 -16.78
CA TYR A 51 36.99 3.47 -17.81
C TYR A 51 38.47 3.68 -17.55
N PRO A 52 39.31 2.64 -17.65
CA PRO A 52 40.74 2.79 -17.69
C PRO A 52 41.16 3.85 -18.74
N LYS A 53 42.08 4.76 -18.36
CA LYS A 53 42.49 5.90 -19.20
C LYS A 53 43.68 5.57 -20.09
N ASP A 54 44.55 4.69 -19.59
CA ASP A 54 45.76 4.24 -20.29
C ASP A 54 46.10 2.79 -19.92
N GLU A 55 47.14 2.25 -20.51
CA GLU A 55 47.62 0.88 -20.36
C GLU A 55 48.16 0.53 -18.97
N PHE A 56 48.20 1.49 -18.04
CA PHE A 56 48.64 1.28 -16.64
C PHE A 56 47.49 1.52 -15.65
N ASP A 57 46.37 2.12 -16.06
CA ASP A 57 45.28 2.51 -15.20
C ASP A 57 44.31 1.29 -14.94
N GLY A 58 44.17 0.91 -13.69
CA GLY A 58 43.31 -0.21 -13.24
C GLY A 58 44.02 -1.57 -13.25
N ASP A 59 43.21 -2.64 -13.04
CA ASP A 59 43.69 -4.02 -12.98
C ASP A 59 44.07 -4.52 -14.38
N LEU A 60 45.21 -5.22 -14.48
CA LEU A 60 45.59 -5.89 -15.71
C LEU A 60 44.76 -7.18 -15.87
N VAL A 61 43.92 -7.22 -16.89
CA VAL A 61 43.12 -8.42 -17.22
C VAL A 61 43.90 -9.33 -18.17
N ALA A 62 44.47 -8.77 -19.22
CA ALA A 62 45.27 -9.53 -20.18
C ALA A 62 46.20 -8.65 -21.01
N ASN A 63 47.28 -9.27 -21.53
CA ASN A 63 48.08 -8.77 -22.65
C ASN A 63 47.94 -9.78 -23.78
N ILE A 64 47.11 -9.51 -24.78
CA ILE A 64 46.85 -10.38 -25.91
C ILE A 64 47.77 -10.08 -27.09
N LYS A 65 48.26 -11.13 -27.74
CA LYS A 65 49.14 -11.05 -28.95
C LYS A 65 48.39 -11.51 -30.21
N ALA A 66 47.16 -11.99 -30.07
CA ALA A 66 46.29 -12.41 -31.16
C ALA A 66 44.85 -12.13 -30.80
N SER A 67 43.98 -11.98 -31.79
CA SER A 67 42.54 -11.90 -31.59
C SER A 67 42.04 -13.15 -30.86
N THR A 68 41.28 -12.93 -29.79
CA THR A 68 40.84 -14.04 -28.89
C THR A 68 39.62 -13.65 -28.09
N ASN A 69 38.91 -14.69 -27.60
CA ASN A 69 37.88 -14.56 -26.58
C ASN A 69 38.37 -15.27 -25.31
N PHE A 70 38.25 -14.65 -24.16
CA PHE A 70 38.69 -15.25 -22.89
C PHE A 70 37.88 -14.69 -21.71
N PRO A 71 37.71 -15.48 -20.60
CA PRO A 71 37.01 -15.05 -19.44
C PRO A 71 37.91 -14.25 -18.48
N ASP A 72 37.42 -13.10 -18.02
CA ASP A 72 37.87 -12.48 -16.77
C ASP A 72 37.07 -13.08 -15.62
N ARG A 73 37.73 -13.84 -14.72
CA ARG A 73 37.10 -14.56 -13.62
C ARG A 73 37.25 -13.87 -12.27
N ASP A 74 38.00 -12.78 -12.21
CA ASP A 74 38.20 -11.96 -11.00
C ASP A 74 37.10 -10.91 -10.85
N VAL A 75 35.87 -11.28 -11.20
CA VAL A 75 34.69 -10.43 -11.20
C VAL A 75 33.51 -11.14 -10.60
N SER A 76 32.63 -10.41 -9.94
CA SER A 76 31.34 -10.95 -9.45
C SER A 76 30.23 -10.66 -10.44
N SER A 77 29.14 -11.43 -10.36
CA SER A 77 27.92 -11.22 -11.17
C SER A 77 27.13 -9.98 -10.76
N THR A 78 27.52 -9.27 -9.70
CA THR A 78 26.83 -8.14 -9.09
C THR A 78 27.60 -6.84 -9.14
N GLY A 79 28.59 -6.73 -10.01
CA GLY A 79 29.42 -5.54 -10.12
C GLY A 79 29.29 -4.85 -11.48
N THR A 80 29.54 -3.54 -11.49
CA THR A 80 29.80 -2.80 -12.73
C THR A 80 31.29 -2.79 -12.99
N TYR A 81 31.67 -3.23 -14.20
CA TYR A 81 33.07 -3.31 -14.62
C TYR A 81 33.27 -2.58 -15.92
N TYR A 82 34.24 -1.65 -15.91
CA TYR A 82 34.65 -0.87 -17.07
C TYR A 82 35.94 -1.41 -17.64
N TYR A 83 35.89 -1.81 -18.91
CA TYR A 83 37.04 -2.36 -19.62
C TYR A 83 37.53 -1.38 -20.69
N ALA A 84 38.83 -1.33 -20.88
CA ALA A 84 39.45 -0.67 -22.01
C ALA A 84 40.56 -1.53 -22.60
N ALA A 85 40.61 -1.58 -23.92
CA ALA A 85 41.69 -2.21 -24.65
C ALA A 85 42.61 -1.15 -25.26
N PHE A 86 43.93 -1.34 -25.12
CA PHE A 86 44.99 -0.45 -25.62
C PHE A 86 45.84 -1.21 -26.62
N PRO A 87 45.47 -1.22 -27.92
CA PRO A 87 46.29 -1.81 -28.96
C PRO A 87 47.65 -1.10 -29.01
N TYR A 88 48.69 -1.85 -29.23
CA TYR A 88 50.05 -1.29 -29.30
C TYR A 88 50.88 -1.89 -30.43
N THR A 89 51.91 -1.10 -30.85
CA THR A 89 52.87 -1.46 -31.90
C THR A 89 54.12 -2.11 -31.32
N THR A 90 54.92 -2.72 -32.17
CA THR A 90 56.27 -3.23 -31.84
C THR A 90 57.23 -2.14 -31.29
N GLN A 91 56.92 -0.86 -31.54
CA GLN A 91 57.68 0.27 -30.99
C GLN A 91 57.10 0.81 -29.65
N GLY A 92 56.07 0.15 -29.09
CA GLY A 92 55.46 0.56 -27.82
C GLY A 92 54.56 1.80 -27.90
N VAL A 93 53.96 2.08 -29.06
CA VAL A 93 53.00 3.17 -29.25
C VAL A 93 51.59 2.61 -29.03
N TYR A 94 50.82 3.20 -28.12
CA TYR A 94 49.49 2.75 -27.71
C TYR A 94 48.39 3.60 -28.31
N ASN A 95 47.24 2.93 -28.63
CA ASN A 95 45.99 3.61 -28.97
C ASN A 95 45.10 3.69 -27.72
N ARG A 96 44.76 4.90 -27.28
CA ARG A 96 43.90 5.17 -26.10
C ARG A 96 42.50 5.69 -26.47
N ASN A 97 42.03 5.35 -27.67
CA ASN A 97 40.75 5.82 -28.18
C ASN A 97 39.59 5.23 -27.36
N LYS A 98 38.58 6.08 -27.09
CA LYS A 98 37.35 5.69 -26.36
C LYS A 98 36.53 4.63 -27.09
N ALA A 99 36.73 4.43 -28.41
CA ALA A 99 36.09 3.37 -29.16
C ALA A 99 36.49 1.94 -28.68
N ASN A 100 37.61 1.82 -27.98
CA ASN A 100 38.13 0.55 -27.46
C ASN A 100 37.67 0.26 -26.03
N ARG A 101 36.42 0.66 -25.67
CA ARG A 101 35.88 0.53 -24.34
C ARG A 101 34.64 -0.35 -24.34
N ALA A 102 34.47 -1.08 -23.24
CA ALA A 102 33.26 -1.89 -22.96
C ALA A 102 32.89 -1.77 -21.49
N VAL A 103 31.63 -1.91 -21.19
CA VAL A 103 31.14 -1.91 -19.81
C VAL A 103 30.18 -3.09 -19.59
N VAL A 104 30.28 -3.67 -18.41
CA VAL A 104 29.34 -4.68 -17.91
C VAL A 104 28.66 -4.11 -16.69
N ASN A 105 27.38 -3.89 -16.77
CA ASN A 105 26.58 -3.32 -15.69
C ASN A 105 25.78 -4.43 -15.00
N GLU A 106 25.64 -4.30 -13.68
CA GLU A 106 24.57 -4.98 -12.95
C GLU A 106 23.20 -4.47 -13.43
N PRO A 107 22.20 -5.33 -13.61
CA PRO A 107 20.84 -4.87 -13.86
C PRO A 107 20.33 -3.95 -12.75
N GLU A 108 19.45 -3.00 -13.08
CA GLU A 108 18.80 -2.17 -12.08
C GLU A 108 17.84 -3.00 -11.19
N PRO A 109 17.57 -2.56 -9.96
CA PRO A 109 16.58 -3.21 -9.10
C PRO A 109 15.17 -3.18 -9.72
N MET A 110 14.28 -4.07 -9.23
CA MET A 110 12.86 -4.06 -9.59
C MET A 110 12.26 -2.66 -9.41
N GLN A 111 11.47 -2.19 -10.38
CA GLN A 111 10.76 -0.91 -10.27
C GLN A 111 9.62 -0.97 -9.25
N ALA A 112 9.00 -2.17 -9.09
CA ALA A 112 8.07 -2.47 -8.02
C ALA A 112 8.11 -3.96 -7.72
N PHE A 113 8.12 -4.31 -6.43
CA PHE A 113 8.03 -5.69 -5.98
C PHE A 113 7.31 -5.74 -4.64
N SER A 114 6.12 -6.34 -4.61
CA SER A 114 5.29 -6.45 -3.42
C SER A 114 4.49 -7.74 -3.39
N ALA A 115 4.13 -8.19 -2.21
CA ALA A 115 3.28 -9.36 -2.00
C ALA A 115 2.11 -9.00 -1.07
N LYS A 116 0.93 -9.53 -1.37
CA LYS A 116 -0.25 -9.41 -0.50
C LYS A 116 -0.98 -10.75 -0.37
N SER A 117 -1.55 -10.99 0.81
CA SER A 117 -2.47 -12.11 1.04
C SER A 117 -3.82 -11.80 0.41
N VAL A 118 -4.42 -12.80 -0.23
CA VAL A 118 -5.77 -12.72 -0.80
C VAL A 118 -6.55 -13.96 -0.37
N TYR A 119 -7.65 -13.74 0.33
CA TYR A 119 -8.60 -14.78 0.65
C TYR A 119 -9.64 -14.92 -0.44
N VAL A 120 -9.93 -16.14 -0.85
CA VAL A 120 -10.97 -16.46 -1.84
C VAL A 120 -12.11 -17.19 -1.13
N SER A 121 -13.12 -16.44 -0.76
CA SER A 121 -14.26 -16.93 0.04
C SER A 121 -15.02 -18.09 -0.62
N ALA A 122 -15.19 -18.04 -1.93
CA ALA A 122 -15.91 -19.08 -2.68
C ALA A 122 -15.29 -20.49 -2.58
N SER A 123 -14.00 -20.59 -2.30
CA SER A 123 -13.26 -21.86 -2.17
C SER A 123 -12.62 -22.05 -0.79
N ASP A 124 -12.83 -21.13 0.13
CA ASP A 124 -12.16 -21.08 1.45
C ASP A 124 -10.63 -21.23 1.36
N THR A 125 -10.03 -20.63 0.35
CA THR A 125 -8.59 -20.73 0.10
C THR A 125 -7.90 -19.38 0.24
N VAL A 126 -6.61 -19.43 0.58
CA VAL A 126 -5.75 -18.25 0.62
C VAL A 126 -4.68 -18.39 -0.44
N LYS A 127 -4.38 -17.31 -1.13
CA LYS A 127 -3.29 -17.18 -2.08
C LYS A 127 -2.47 -15.94 -1.78
N VAL A 128 -1.26 -15.86 -2.32
CA VAL A 128 -0.46 -14.64 -2.32
C VAL A 128 -0.39 -14.08 -3.73
N GLU A 129 -0.70 -12.82 -3.89
CA GLU A 129 -0.51 -12.08 -5.13
C GLU A 129 0.79 -11.28 -5.05
N ILE A 130 1.71 -11.57 -5.98
CA ILE A 130 3.01 -10.91 -6.10
C ILE A 130 2.95 -9.96 -7.29
N THR A 131 3.00 -8.66 -7.03
CA THR A 131 3.10 -7.63 -8.06
C THR A 131 4.56 -7.36 -8.35
N ALA A 132 4.96 -7.52 -9.61
CA ALA A 132 6.33 -7.37 -10.07
C ALA A 132 6.40 -6.46 -11.29
N LYS A 133 7.26 -5.44 -11.25
CA LYS A 133 7.56 -4.55 -12.36
C LYS A 133 9.06 -4.57 -12.63
N LEU A 134 9.43 -5.09 -13.80
CA LEU A 134 10.81 -5.23 -14.24
C LEU A 134 11.45 -3.85 -14.52
N PRO A 135 12.75 -3.69 -14.26
CA PRO A 135 13.49 -2.53 -14.72
C PRO A 135 13.69 -2.57 -16.25
N SER A 136 14.11 -1.46 -16.82
CA SER A 136 14.49 -1.41 -18.23
C SER A 136 15.78 -2.17 -18.51
N GLY A 137 15.90 -2.79 -19.68
CA GLY A 137 17.15 -3.43 -20.12
C GLY A 137 17.42 -4.82 -19.51
N VAL A 138 16.42 -5.47 -18.88
CA VAL A 138 16.51 -6.85 -18.41
C VAL A 138 15.68 -7.78 -19.28
N ASP A 139 16.06 -9.05 -19.32
CA ASP A 139 15.33 -10.11 -20.04
C ASP A 139 14.26 -10.76 -19.17
N GLY A 140 14.33 -10.56 -17.83
CA GLY A 140 13.36 -11.07 -16.88
C GLY A 140 13.82 -10.96 -15.43
N ALA A 141 13.13 -11.65 -14.55
CA ALA A 141 13.54 -11.85 -13.16
C ALA A 141 13.22 -13.26 -12.67
N VAL A 142 14.13 -13.83 -11.89
CA VAL A 142 13.88 -15.05 -11.10
C VAL A 142 13.29 -14.64 -9.77
N ILE A 143 12.12 -15.16 -9.42
CA ILE A 143 11.51 -14.92 -8.11
C ILE A 143 11.67 -16.20 -7.29
N ARG A 144 12.33 -16.07 -6.14
CA ARG A 144 12.52 -17.13 -5.15
C ARG A 144 11.68 -16.86 -3.91
N ARG A 145 11.29 -17.93 -3.22
CA ARG A 145 10.61 -17.84 -1.92
C ARG A 145 11.25 -18.74 -0.87
N SER A 146 11.05 -18.39 0.39
CA SER A 146 11.46 -19.16 1.56
C SER A 146 10.54 -18.88 2.74
N THR A 147 10.52 -19.76 3.74
CA THR A 147 9.81 -19.54 5.01
C THR A 147 10.76 -19.25 6.17
N THR A 148 12.06 -19.24 5.95
CA THR A 148 13.08 -19.02 7.00
C THR A 148 13.81 -17.69 6.89
N GLY A 149 13.69 -16.97 5.77
CA GLY A 149 14.33 -15.69 5.51
C GLY A 149 14.34 -15.36 4.03
N TYR A 150 14.82 -14.16 3.69
CA TYR A 150 14.90 -13.75 2.29
C TYR A 150 15.96 -14.54 1.52
N PRO A 151 15.62 -15.20 0.40
CA PRO A 151 16.62 -15.72 -0.51
C PRO A 151 17.61 -14.62 -0.94
N THR A 152 18.91 -14.91 -0.87
CA THR A 152 19.99 -13.95 -1.16
C THR A 152 20.56 -14.10 -2.57
N SER A 153 20.20 -15.22 -3.25
CA SER A 153 20.62 -15.49 -4.62
C SER A 153 19.50 -16.13 -5.44
N GLU A 154 19.65 -16.09 -6.76
CA GLU A 154 18.72 -16.70 -7.75
C GLU A 154 18.64 -18.24 -7.68
N THR A 155 19.48 -18.86 -6.86
CA THR A 155 19.50 -20.31 -6.63
C THR A 155 19.06 -20.73 -5.24
N GLU A 156 18.98 -19.77 -4.30
CA GLU A 156 18.59 -20.03 -2.90
C GLU A 156 17.07 -20.05 -2.73
N GLY A 157 16.59 -20.90 -1.83
CA GLY A 157 15.17 -21.09 -1.58
C GLY A 157 14.45 -21.83 -2.70
N GLU A 158 13.12 -21.82 -2.65
CA GLU A 158 12.27 -22.47 -3.65
C GLU A 158 12.03 -21.51 -4.85
N LEU A 159 12.10 -22.07 -6.07
CA LEU A 159 11.73 -21.29 -7.25
C LEU A 159 10.22 -21.06 -7.25
N PHE A 160 9.80 -19.81 -7.06
CA PHE A 160 8.40 -19.45 -7.26
C PHE A 160 8.10 -19.28 -8.75
N LYS A 161 8.84 -18.41 -9.45
CA LYS A 161 8.57 -18.14 -10.86
C LYS A 161 9.74 -17.45 -11.57
N ASN A 162 9.92 -17.76 -12.86
CA ASN A 162 10.66 -16.91 -13.79
C ASN A 162 9.67 -16.03 -14.54
N ILE A 163 9.91 -14.71 -14.56
CA ILE A 163 9.05 -13.73 -15.22
C ILE A 163 9.83 -12.99 -16.30
N THR A 164 9.16 -12.70 -17.41
CA THR A 164 9.69 -11.91 -18.54
C THR A 164 8.81 -10.70 -18.85
N ALA A 165 7.77 -10.46 -18.05
CA ALA A 165 6.84 -9.34 -18.22
C ALA A 165 6.41 -8.79 -16.86
N ASN A 166 5.96 -7.53 -16.87
CA ASN A 166 5.30 -6.93 -15.71
C ASN A 166 3.95 -7.60 -15.45
N GLY A 167 3.58 -7.74 -14.18
CA GLY A 167 2.28 -8.32 -13.85
C GLY A 167 2.10 -8.65 -12.38
N THR A 168 0.94 -9.22 -12.09
CA THR A 168 0.63 -9.83 -10.80
C THR A 168 0.60 -11.35 -10.97
N TYR A 169 1.40 -12.03 -10.17
CA TYR A 169 1.57 -13.47 -10.21
C TYR A 169 1.01 -14.08 -8.94
N THR A 170 0.30 -15.20 -9.06
CA THR A 170 -0.38 -15.83 -7.93
C THR A 170 0.40 -17.03 -7.43
N ASP A 171 0.71 -17.06 -6.14
CA ASP A 171 1.20 -18.22 -5.40
C ASP A 171 0.04 -18.85 -4.62
N THR A 172 -0.39 -20.03 -5.02
CA THR A 172 -1.45 -20.80 -4.37
C THR A 172 -0.92 -21.87 -3.41
N ASN A 173 0.40 -22.11 -3.43
CA ASN A 173 1.03 -23.11 -2.55
C ASN A 173 1.55 -22.44 -1.28
N VAL A 174 0.62 -21.86 -0.50
CA VAL A 174 0.92 -21.13 0.73
C VAL A 174 0.07 -21.66 1.89
N THR A 175 0.63 -21.61 3.09
CA THR A 175 -0.04 -22.02 4.34
C THR A 175 -0.41 -20.78 5.15
N VAL A 176 -1.64 -20.70 5.62
CA VAL A 176 -2.13 -19.63 6.49
C VAL A 176 -1.29 -19.54 7.77
N GLY A 177 -0.88 -18.33 8.16
CA GLY A 177 -0.09 -18.08 9.35
C GLY A 177 1.42 -18.27 9.21
N VAL A 178 1.90 -18.84 8.09
CA VAL A 178 3.34 -18.99 7.82
C VAL A 178 3.86 -17.76 7.08
N VAL A 179 4.95 -17.16 7.54
CA VAL A 179 5.59 -16.04 6.84
C VAL A 179 6.30 -16.56 5.60
N TYR A 180 6.03 -15.96 4.46
CA TYR A 180 6.75 -16.19 3.21
C TYR A 180 7.59 -14.98 2.84
N TYR A 181 8.85 -15.21 2.56
CA TYR A 181 9.83 -14.23 2.10
C TYR A 181 10.07 -14.43 0.62
N TYR A 182 9.88 -13.39 -0.17
CA TYR A 182 10.12 -13.40 -1.61
C TYR A 182 11.27 -12.48 -1.95
N SER A 183 12.15 -12.94 -2.85
CA SER A 183 13.21 -12.12 -3.43
C SER A 183 13.15 -12.24 -4.95
N ALA A 184 13.23 -11.13 -5.66
CA ALA A 184 13.30 -11.08 -7.11
C ALA A 184 14.73 -10.74 -7.55
N PHE A 185 15.22 -11.45 -8.57
CA PHE A 185 16.55 -11.29 -9.14
C PHE A 185 16.41 -10.93 -10.62
N PRO A 186 16.29 -9.63 -10.97
CA PRO A 186 16.34 -9.21 -12.37
C PRO A 186 17.62 -9.68 -13.05
N TYR A 187 17.51 -10.15 -14.28
CA TYR A 187 18.64 -10.71 -15.01
C TYR A 187 18.69 -10.25 -16.47
N THR A 188 19.90 -10.28 -17.03
CA THR A 188 20.14 -10.17 -18.46
C THR A 188 20.36 -11.58 -19.05
N SER A 189 20.16 -11.74 -20.36
CA SER A 189 20.39 -13.00 -21.11
C SER A 189 21.84 -13.49 -20.99
N THR A 190 22.75 -12.62 -20.61
CA THR A 190 24.15 -12.93 -20.36
C THR A 190 24.44 -13.50 -18.97
N GLY A 191 23.44 -13.52 -18.08
CA GLY A 191 23.53 -14.12 -16.75
C GLY A 191 23.98 -13.17 -15.64
N ALA A 192 23.98 -11.86 -15.86
CA ALA A 192 24.12 -10.89 -14.78
C ALA A 192 22.82 -10.77 -14.00
N TYR A 193 22.89 -10.74 -12.66
CA TYR A 193 21.75 -10.66 -11.75
C TYR A 193 21.86 -9.47 -10.79
N ASN A 194 20.74 -8.81 -10.52
CA ASN A 194 20.65 -7.86 -9.41
C ASN A 194 20.17 -8.57 -8.13
N ARG A 195 20.93 -8.43 -7.04
CA ARG A 195 20.65 -9.05 -5.73
C ARG A 195 20.34 -8.02 -4.64
N SER A 196 19.90 -6.82 -5.03
CA SER A 196 19.56 -5.74 -4.10
C SER A 196 18.48 -6.15 -3.10
N GLU A 197 18.62 -5.68 -1.87
CA GLU A 197 17.58 -5.85 -0.83
C GLU A 197 16.27 -5.13 -1.16
N ALA A 198 16.31 -4.12 -2.03
CA ALA A 198 15.12 -3.45 -2.55
C ALA A 198 14.18 -4.40 -3.34
N ASN A 199 14.68 -5.56 -3.77
CA ASN A 199 13.91 -6.59 -4.48
C ASN A 199 13.28 -7.63 -3.54
N ARG A 200 13.04 -7.29 -2.27
CA ARG A 200 12.55 -8.20 -1.26
C ARG A 200 11.18 -7.78 -0.74
N THR A 201 10.32 -8.74 -0.47
CA THR A 201 9.02 -8.53 0.17
C THR A 201 8.63 -9.76 0.99
N SER A 202 7.85 -9.58 2.05
CA SER A 202 7.33 -10.68 2.84
C SER A 202 5.83 -10.52 3.06
N VAL A 203 5.16 -11.65 3.32
CA VAL A 203 3.73 -11.69 3.59
C VAL A 203 3.39 -12.90 4.46
N THR A 204 2.46 -12.72 5.37
CA THR A 204 1.83 -13.83 6.09
C THR A 204 0.46 -14.09 5.48
N PRO A 205 0.23 -15.21 4.77
CA PRO A 205 -1.08 -15.58 4.27
C PRO A 205 -2.09 -15.67 5.41
N LYS A 206 -3.23 -14.99 5.25
CA LYS A 206 -4.32 -14.97 6.23
C LYS A 206 -5.67 -14.98 5.52
N LYS A 207 -6.67 -15.61 6.13
CA LYS A 207 -8.03 -15.66 5.57
C LYS A 207 -8.68 -14.29 5.55
N ARG A 208 -8.33 -13.42 6.52
CA ARG A 208 -8.93 -12.11 6.73
C ARG A 208 -7.90 -11.11 7.25
N ASP A 209 -8.15 -9.82 7.06
CA ASP A 209 -7.34 -8.76 7.65
C ASP A 209 -7.64 -8.58 9.13
N TYR A 210 -8.91 -8.75 9.52
CA TYR A 210 -9.32 -8.71 10.91
C TYR A 210 -10.55 -9.57 11.17
N LEU A 211 -10.70 -10.01 12.41
CA LEU A 211 -11.94 -10.50 13.00
C LEU A 211 -12.10 -9.82 14.35
N PHE A 212 -12.97 -8.82 14.43
CA PHE A 212 -13.25 -8.14 15.68
C PHE A 212 -14.63 -8.48 16.20
N GLY A 213 -14.83 -8.29 17.50
CA GLY A 213 -16.13 -8.53 18.07
C GLY A 213 -16.21 -8.38 19.56
N TYR A 214 -17.43 -8.52 20.08
CA TYR A 214 -17.73 -8.54 21.50
C TYR A 214 -18.88 -9.49 21.80
N ASP A 215 -18.96 -9.87 23.06
CA ASP A 215 -20.06 -10.60 23.66
C ASP A 215 -20.75 -9.72 24.70
N LEU A 216 -22.10 -9.69 24.70
CA LEU A 216 -22.89 -8.92 25.65
C LEU A 216 -23.75 -9.85 26.48
N VAL A 217 -23.47 -9.94 27.79
CA VAL A 217 -24.23 -10.75 28.75
C VAL A 217 -25.44 -9.96 29.20
N LYS A 218 -26.64 -10.35 28.75
CA LYS A 218 -27.89 -9.61 28.99
C LYS A 218 -28.30 -9.54 30.48
N ALA A 219 -27.97 -10.55 31.27
CA ALA A 219 -28.31 -10.59 32.68
C ALA A 219 -27.47 -9.65 33.56
N THR A 220 -26.36 -9.15 33.06
CA THR A 220 -25.47 -8.25 33.81
C THR A 220 -25.93 -6.81 33.68
N SER A 221 -26.15 -6.11 34.80
CA SER A 221 -26.61 -4.72 34.80
C SER A 221 -25.49 -3.69 34.61
N SER A 222 -24.26 -4.04 34.94
CA SER A 222 -23.10 -3.14 34.75
C SER A 222 -22.83 -2.86 33.28
N PRO A 223 -22.83 -1.63 32.80
CA PRO A 223 -22.59 -1.30 31.40
C PRO A 223 -21.26 -1.82 30.84
N THR A 224 -20.20 -1.74 31.63
CA THR A 224 -18.86 -2.25 31.27
C THR A 224 -18.71 -3.73 31.57
N GLY A 225 -19.32 -4.23 32.65
CA GLY A 225 -19.25 -5.64 33.06
C GLY A 225 -19.98 -6.60 32.13
N ARG A 226 -20.99 -6.10 31.38
CA ARG A 226 -21.76 -6.93 30.44
C ARG A 226 -21.10 -7.12 29.07
N VAL A 227 -20.13 -6.28 28.71
CA VAL A 227 -19.43 -6.33 27.41
C VAL A 227 -18.03 -6.93 27.61
N THR A 228 -17.76 -8.01 26.92
CA THR A 228 -16.46 -8.71 26.98
C THR A 228 -15.92 -8.94 25.57
N TYR A 229 -14.59 -9.02 25.46
CA TYR A 229 -13.93 -9.45 24.24
C TYR A 229 -13.63 -10.95 24.36
N PRO A 230 -14.19 -11.80 23.51
CA PRO A 230 -13.91 -13.24 23.55
C PRO A 230 -12.51 -13.54 22.98
N SER A 231 -12.00 -14.74 23.26
CA SER A 231 -10.63 -15.13 22.88
C SER A 231 -10.48 -15.48 21.40
N ASP A 232 -11.56 -15.62 20.66
CA ASP A 232 -11.59 -15.98 19.23
C ASP A 232 -11.49 -14.78 18.28
N VAL A 233 -11.38 -13.55 18.84
CA VAL A 233 -11.26 -12.30 18.06
C VAL A 233 -9.90 -11.64 18.24
N ASP A 234 -9.48 -10.87 17.22
CA ASP A 234 -8.18 -10.20 17.21
C ASP A 234 -8.09 -9.08 18.27
N ASN A 235 -9.23 -8.53 18.71
CA ASN A 235 -9.30 -7.53 19.77
C ASN A 235 -9.38 -8.12 21.20
N ALA A 236 -9.16 -9.40 21.41
CA ALA A 236 -9.27 -10.04 22.71
C ALA A 236 -8.44 -9.34 23.82
N ALA A 237 -7.26 -8.85 23.48
CA ALA A 237 -6.35 -8.15 24.39
C ALA A 237 -6.43 -6.62 24.30
N PHE A 238 -7.35 -6.05 23.52
CA PHE A 238 -7.41 -4.60 23.33
C PHE A 238 -7.90 -3.88 24.59
N THR A 239 -7.29 -2.74 24.88
CA THR A 239 -7.86 -1.79 25.83
C THR A 239 -8.98 -1.00 25.17
N PRO A 240 -10.08 -0.68 25.89
CA PRO A 240 -11.17 0.12 25.33
C PRO A 240 -10.73 1.51 24.91
N ALA A 241 -11.38 2.03 23.87
CA ALA A 241 -11.25 3.43 23.50
C ALA A 241 -12.12 4.32 24.39
N ALA A 242 -11.62 5.50 24.74
CA ALA A 242 -12.38 6.48 25.51
C ALA A 242 -11.84 7.90 25.35
N MET A 243 -12.72 8.87 25.50
CA MET A 243 -12.36 10.28 25.61
C MET A 243 -11.77 10.58 26.98
N ASN A 244 -10.60 11.20 27.01
CA ASN A 244 -10.07 11.80 28.24
C ASN A 244 -10.56 13.24 28.35
N PHE A 245 -11.64 13.44 29.08
CA PHE A 245 -12.27 14.75 29.22
C PHE A 245 -11.41 15.78 29.98
N SER A 246 -10.46 15.31 30.81
CA SER A 246 -9.54 16.20 31.55
C SER A 246 -8.48 16.83 30.64
N THR A 247 -7.98 16.06 29.67
CA THR A 247 -6.95 16.53 28.73
C THR A 247 -7.51 16.99 27.39
N GLY A 248 -8.79 16.72 27.12
CA GLY A 248 -9.42 17.02 25.83
C GLY A 248 -8.89 16.17 24.69
N LYS A 249 -8.32 14.98 24.96
CA LYS A 249 -7.76 14.06 23.96
C LYS A 249 -8.49 12.73 23.95
N PHE A 250 -8.74 12.21 22.75
CA PHE A 250 -9.27 10.86 22.57
C PHE A 250 -8.16 9.83 22.71
N ASN A 251 -8.40 8.81 23.52
CA ASN A 251 -7.54 7.65 23.68
C ASN A 251 -8.13 6.45 22.91
N TYR A 252 -7.49 6.06 21.83
CA TYR A 252 -7.93 4.94 21.01
C TYR A 252 -7.77 3.57 21.68
N GLY A 253 -6.96 3.47 22.75
CA GLY A 253 -6.66 2.17 23.36
C GLY A 253 -5.98 1.23 22.38
N GLY A 254 -6.49 0.00 22.26
CA GLY A 254 -6.03 -0.98 21.27
C GLY A 254 -6.56 -0.73 19.85
N TRP A 255 -7.42 0.29 19.65
CA TRP A 255 -8.09 0.61 18.38
C TRP A 255 -7.39 1.70 17.56
N ALA A 256 -6.11 1.94 17.81
CA ALA A 256 -5.32 2.95 17.10
C ALA A 256 -5.01 2.49 15.67
N PHE A 257 -5.90 2.84 14.74
CA PHE A 257 -5.74 2.60 13.30
C PHE A 257 -5.70 3.92 12.54
N ASP A 258 -5.05 3.90 11.38
CA ASP A 258 -5.15 5.02 10.44
C ASP A 258 -6.56 5.06 9.82
N PRO A 259 -7.11 6.26 9.53
CA PRO A 259 -8.39 6.38 8.85
C PRO A 259 -8.42 5.64 7.52
N GLY A 260 -9.46 4.84 7.31
CA GLY A 260 -9.62 3.98 6.13
C GLY A 260 -8.93 2.62 6.25
N GLU A 261 -8.23 2.35 7.36
CA GLU A 261 -7.69 1.03 7.66
C GLU A 261 -8.74 0.19 8.41
N LYS A 262 -8.86 -1.07 8.02
CA LYS A 262 -9.83 -2.04 8.58
C LYS A 262 -11.25 -1.47 8.55
N PHE A 263 -11.93 -1.34 9.70
CA PHE A 263 -13.28 -0.79 9.77
C PHE A 263 -13.33 0.71 10.06
N MET A 264 -12.17 1.41 10.17
CA MET A 264 -12.15 2.84 10.49
C MET A 264 -12.60 3.67 9.28
N PRO A 265 -13.49 4.65 9.48
CA PRO A 265 -13.95 5.50 8.40
C PRO A 265 -12.91 6.56 8.02
N ARG A 266 -13.01 7.08 6.79
CA ARG A 266 -12.21 8.20 6.30
C ARG A 266 -13.09 9.42 6.06
N PRO A 267 -12.82 10.56 6.68
CA PRO A 267 -13.56 11.78 6.41
C PRO A 267 -13.23 12.32 5.01
N CYS A 268 -14.25 12.67 4.23
CA CYS A 268 -14.08 13.12 2.85
C CYS A 268 -15.13 14.15 2.42
N MET A 269 -14.85 14.87 1.33
CA MET A 269 -15.84 15.60 0.57
C MET A 269 -16.31 14.76 -0.60
N LEU A 270 -17.56 14.32 -0.56
CA LEU A 270 -18.20 13.45 -1.55
C LEU A 270 -19.09 14.30 -2.47
N THR A 271 -18.87 14.23 -3.78
CA THR A 271 -19.70 14.92 -4.77
C THR A 271 -21.10 14.32 -4.86
N TYR A 272 -22.06 15.05 -5.43
CA TYR A 272 -23.42 14.51 -5.66
C TYR A 272 -23.43 13.26 -6.58
N ALA A 273 -22.40 13.12 -7.41
CA ALA A 273 -22.22 11.95 -8.26
C ALA A 273 -21.63 10.73 -7.51
N GLY A 274 -21.39 10.82 -6.19
CA GLY A 274 -20.84 9.73 -5.41
C GLY A 274 -19.32 9.52 -5.57
N VAL A 275 -18.60 10.54 -6.06
CA VAL A 275 -17.14 10.49 -6.22
C VAL A 275 -16.47 11.33 -5.13
N VAL A 276 -15.46 10.79 -4.47
CA VAL A 276 -14.66 11.53 -3.50
C VAL A 276 -13.84 12.60 -4.21
N ASP A 277 -14.09 13.89 -3.91
CA ASP A 277 -13.31 15.02 -4.41
C ASP A 277 -11.95 15.10 -3.68
N HIS A 278 -11.98 15.01 -2.36
CA HIS A 278 -10.78 14.93 -1.53
C HIS A 278 -11.09 14.38 -0.14
N TYR A 279 -10.05 13.81 0.50
CA TYR A 279 -10.12 13.40 1.90
C TYR A 279 -9.78 14.58 2.81
N LEU A 280 -10.48 14.63 3.96
CA LEU A 280 -10.26 15.61 5.01
C LEU A 280 -9.16 15.13 5.97
N ASN A 281 -8.46 16.08 6.58
CA ASN A 281 -7.56 15.77 7.68
C ASN A 281 -8.37 15.28 8.89
N PRO A 282 -8.11 14.07 9.44
CA PRO A 282 -8.89 13.51 10.54
C PRO A 282 -8.87 14.35 11.82
N ASP A 283 -7.84 15.16 12.01
CA ASP A 283 -7.68 16.03 13.18
C ASP A 283 -8.22 17.46 12.96
N ASP A 284 -8.39 17.87 11.69
CA ASP A 284 -8.86 19.22 11.33
C ASP A 284 -9.62 19.20 9.99
N TYR A 285 -10.92 19.06 10.02
CA TYR A 285 -11.77 18.99 8.83
C TYR A 285 -11.79 20.27 7.98
N THR A 286 -11.28 21.40 8.48
CA THR A 286 -11.08 22.60 7.66
C THR A 286 -9.96 22.45 6.64
N LYS A 287 -9.20 21.35 6.75
CA LYS A 287 -8.06 21.02 5.89
C LYS A 287 -8.24 19.69 5.19
N LYS A 288 -7.61 19.56 4.06
CA LYS A 288 -7.37 18.28 3.39
C LYS A 288 -6.20 17.54 4.05
N VAL A 289 -6.00 16.27 3.69
CA VAL A 289 -4.86 15.46 4.16
C VAL A 289 -3.52 16.13 3.84
N ASP A 290 -3.40 16.84 2.71
CA ASP A 290 -2.18 17.57 2.31
C ASP A 290 -1.97 18.91 3.06
N GLY A 291 -2.87 19.28 3.97
CA GLY A 291 -2.83 20.51 4.77
C GLY A 291 -3.44 21.74 4.08
N SER A 292 -3.84 21.66 2.81
CA SER A 292 -4.54 22.75 2.12
C SER A 292 -5.98 22.89 2.61
N ALA A 293 -6.63 24.05 2.35
CA ALA A 293 -8.01 24.31 2.77
C ALA A 293 -9.00 23.31 2.15
N SER A 294 -9.90 22.77 2.97
CA SER A 294 -10.99 21.91 2.51
C SER A 294 -12.22 22.73 2.10
N LYS A 295 -13.20 22.03 1.50
CA LYS A 295 -14.49 22.61 1.11
C LYS A 295 -15.60 22.33 2.12
N VAL A 296 -15.27 22.01 3.36
CA VAL A 296 -16.21 21.52 4.37
C VAL A 296 -17.33 22.50 4.72
N ALA A 297 -17.07 23.82 4.57
CA ALA A 297 -18.05 24.89 4.78
C ALA A 297 -18.48 25.59 3.48
N ASP A 298 -18.05 25.13 2.32
CA ASP A 298 -18.35 25.74 1.03
C ASP A 298 -19.75 25.35 0.55
N THR A 299 -20.69 26.29 0.64
CA THR A 299 -22.07 26.09 0.19
C THR A 299 -22.21 25.92 -1.30
N SER A 300 -21.23 26.38 -2.10
CA SER A 300 -21.19 26.22 -3.55
C SER A 300 -20.65 24.86 -4.00
N PHE A 301 -20.01 24.10 -3.12
CA PHE A 301 -19.52 22.77 -3.43
C PHE A 301 -20.68 21.82 -3.79
N GLY A 302 -20.58 21.14 -4.92
CA GLY A 302 -21.59 20.21 -5.43
C GLY A 302 -21.53 18.82 -4.74
N GLY A 303 -21.63 18.79 -3.42
CA GLY A 303 -21.51 17.55 -2.64
C GLY A 303 -21.67 17.76 -1.14
N ASN A 304 -21.23 16.82 -0.32
CA ASN A 304 -21.39 16.75 1.12
C ASN A 304 -20.11 16.32 1.83
N ALA A 305 -19.96 16.73 3.09
CA ALA A 305 -18.92 16.21 3.98
C ALA A 305 -19.39 14.86 4.57
N MET A 306 -18.69 13.77 4.24
CA MET A 306 -19.11 12.41 4.56
C MET A 306 -17.97 11.62 5.21
N MET A 307 -18.33 10.61 5.99
CA MET A 307 -17.45 9.52 6.40
C MET A 307 -17.58 8.38 5.40
N GLU A 308 -16.49 8.04 4.72
CA GLU A 308 -16.38 6.86 3.88
C GLU A 308 -16.04 5.65 4.72
N TRP A 309 -16.90 4.65 4.71
CA TRP A 309 -16.72 3.38 5.42
C TRP A 309 -16.30 2.29 4.45
N PRO A 310 -15.33 1.44 4.80
CA PRO A 310 -14.99 0.27 4.00
C PRO A 310 -16.12 -0.77 4.06
N LYS A 311 -16.04 -1.79 3.22
CA LYS A 311 -16.94 -2.95 3.30
C LYS A 311 -16.68 -3.70 4.60
N ILE A 312 -17.74 -3.89 5.38
CA ILE A 312 -17.70 -4.58 6.67
C ILE A 312 -18.73 -5.70 6.66
N TYR A 313 -18.25 -6.92 6.74
CA TYR A 313 -19.09 -8.08 6.97
C TYR A 313 -19.36 -8.22 8.47
N THR A 314 -20.59 -8.54 8.81
CA THR A 314 -21.02 -8.70 10.19
C THR A 314 -21.81 -9.99 10.38
N LYS A 315 -21.68 -10.57 11.57
CA LYS A 315 -22.53 -11.65 12.05
C LYS A 315 -23.05 -11.31 13.44
N ARG A 316 -24.36 -11.51 13.64
CA ARG A 316 -25.04 -11.29 14.91
C ARG A 316 -25.83 -12.53 15.27
N TRP A 317 -25.70 -13.01 16.49
CA TRP A 317 -26.48 -14.12 16.97
C TRP A 317 -26.66 -14.05 18.49
N GLU A 318 -27.56 -14.85 19.00
CA GLU A 318 -27.84 -14.95 20.42
C GLU A 318 -27.77 -16.39 20.86
N SER A 319 -27.09 -16.65 21.96
CA SER A 319 -27.04 -17.96 22.58
C SER A 319 -26.90 -17.83 24.10
N ASN A 320 -27.63 -18.65 24.85
CA ASN A 320 -27.52 -18.74 26.31
C ASN A 320 -27.63 -17.39 27.06
N GLY A 321 -28.42 -16.45 26.55
CA GLY A 321 -28.58 -15.11 27.15
C GLY A 321 -27.42 -14.14 26.86
N VAL A 322 -26.58 -14.50 25.91
CA VAL A 322 -25.49 -13.67 25.43
C VAL A 322 -25.77 -13.26 23.99
N TYR A 323 -25.71 -11.97 23.72
CA TYR A 323 -25.67 -11.43 22.34
C TYR A 323 -24.23 -11.39 21.87
N HIS A 324 -23.97 -11.87 20.66
CA HIS A 324 -22.69 -11.93 20.05
C HIS A 324 -22.66 -11.03 18.80
N PHE A 325 -21.64 -10.23 18.67
CA PHE A 325 -21.33 -9.45 17.48
C PHE A 325 -19.92 -9.75 16.98
N ARG A 326 -19.80 -9.99 15.69
CA ARG A 326 -18.51 -10.14 15.01
C ARG A 326 -18.53 -9.29 13.73
N CYS A 327 -17.36 -8.68 13.41
CA CYS A 327 -17.16 -7.98 12.14
C CYS A 327 -15.81 -8.35 11.54
N SER A 328 -15.74 -8.37 10.21
CA SER A 328 -14.56 -8.75 9.43
C SER A 328 -14.59 -8.07 8.06
N ASP A 329 -13.44 -7.99 7.41
CA ASP A 329 -13.31 -7.56 6.01
C ASP A 329 -13.75 -8.63 5.00
N THR A 330 -13.95 -9.88 5.47
CA THR A 330 -14.40 -11.01 4.66
C THR A 330 -15.44 -11.84 5.43
N PRO A 331 -16.42 -12.48 4.74
CA PRO A 331 -17.33 -13.41 5.40
C PRO A 331 -16.54 -14.63 5.89
N GLN A 332 -16.85 -15.13 7.09
CA GLN A 332 -16.20 -16.31 7.65
C GLN A 332 -17.03 -17.59 7.43
N ASP A 333 -18.32 -17.43 7.17
CA ASP A 333 -19.27 -18.48 6.78
C ASP A 333 -20.46 -17.84 6.04
N ASP A 334 -21.45 -18.63 5.66
CA ASP A 334 -22.60 -18.19 4.86
C ASP A 334 -23.60 -17.29 5.63
N ASP A 335 -23.46 -17.18 6.96
CA ASP A 335 -24.33 -16.34 7.80
C ASP A 335 -23.83 -14.89 7.95
N TRP A 336 -22.72 -14.55 7.30
CA TRP A 336 -22.18 -13.20 7.33
C TRP A 336 -22.75 -12.33 6.21
N ASP A 337 -23.09 -11.10 6.55
CA ASP A 337 -23.60 -10.14 5.59
C ASP A 337 -22.97 -8.75 5.78
N CYS A 338 -22.95 -7.96 4.71
CA CYS A 338 -22.48 -6.57 4.68
C CYS A 338 -23.63 -5.62 4.33
N TRP A 339 -24.70 -5.62 5.12
CA TRP A 339 -25.97 -4.91 4.83
C TRP A 339 -25.81 -3.43 4.49
N CYS A 340 -24.81 -2.74 5.04
CA CYS A 340 -24.52 -1.34 4.72
C CYS A 340 -23.89 -1.16 3.33
N ASN A 341 -23.37 -2.22 2.73
CA ASN A 341 -22.62 -2.20 1.48
C ASN A 341 -23.44 -2.75 0.30
N TYR A 342 -24.69 -2.38 0.22
CA TYR A 342 -25.55 -2.63 -0.94
C TYR A 342 -26.11 -1.33 -1.50
N ASP A 343 -26.08 -1.20 -2.82
CA ASP A 343 -26.80 -0.14 -3.51
C ASP A 343 -28.32 -0.46 -3.55
N ARG A 344 -29.11 0.49 -4.02
CA ARG A 344 -30.58 0.31 -4.13
C ARG A 344 -31.00 -0.78 -5.12
N ASN A 345 -30.09 -1.25 -5.99
CA ASN A 345 -30.34 -2.34 -6.94
C ASN A 345 -29.84 -3.68 -6.40
N ASN A 346 -29.49 -3.73 -5.11
CA ASN A 346 -28.96 -4.90 -4.41
C ASN A 346 -27.62 -5.42 -4.94
N HIS A 347 -26.76 -4.50 -5.48
CA HIS A 347 -25.39 -4.82 -5.81
C HIS A 347 -24.48 -4.44 -4.64
N GLN A 348 -23.54 -5.30 -4.32
CA GLN A 348 -22.53 -4.99 -3.33
C GLN A 348 -21.62 -3.85 -3.81
N ILE A 349 -21.35 -2.91 -2.90
CA ILE A 349 -20.46 -1.78 -3.09
C ILE A 349 -19.31 -1.84 -2.09
N ASP A 350 -18.13 -1.30 -2.48
CA ASP A 350 -16.94 -1.37 -1.65
C ASP A 350 -16.93 -0.37 -0.50
N HIS A 351 -17.72 0.70 -0.62
CA HIS A 351 -17.81 1.75 0.39
C HIS A 351 -19.25 2.20 0.56
N PHE A 352 -19.64 2.52 1.79
CA PHE A 352 -20.84 3.26 2.08
C PHE A 352 -20.49 4.55 2.83
N TYR A 353 -21.43 5.50 2.91
CA TYR A 353 -21.13 6.85 3.40
C TYR A 353 -22.14 7.28 4.44
N THR A 354 -21.66 7.81 5.57
CA THR A 354 -22.47 8.46 6.58
C THR A 354 -22.14 9.95 6.70
N PRO A 355 -23.08 10.84 7.07
CA PRO A 355 -22.81 12.26 7.15
C PRO A 355 -21.88 12.59 8.33
N ILE A 356 -20.94 13.52 8.11
CA ILE A 356 -20.15 14.11 9.21
C ILE A 356 -21.00 15.03 10.07
N TYR A 357 -21.88 15.80 9.44
CA TYR A 357 -22.74 16.79 10.12
C TYR A 357 -24.20 16.39 10.04
N PHE A 358 -24.97 16.80 11.02
CA PHE A 358 -26.43 16.70 10.92
C PHE A 358 -26.93 17.39 9.67
N GLY A 359 -27.96 16.82 9.04
CA GLY A 359 -28.53 17.33 7.82
C GLY A 359 -29.06 18.77 7.97
N SER A 360 -28.58 19.64 7.14
CA SER A 360 -28.99 21.04 7.04
C SER A 360 -29.67 21.26 5.70
N LEU A 361 -30.80 22.00 5.70
CA LEU A 361 -31.52 22.33 4.47
C LEU A 361 -30.81 23.51 3.79
N VAL A 362 -30.07 23.25 2.71
CA VAL A 362 -29.36 24.27 1.94
C VAL A 362 -29.80 24.17 0.47
N SER A 363 -30.36 25.23 -0.06
CA SER A 363 -30.85 25.33 -1.45
C SER A 363 -31.75 24.14 -1.87
N GLY A 364 -32.67 23.73 -0.98
CA GLY A 364 -33.61 22.66 -1.23
C GLY A 364 -33.03 21.23 -1.14
N LYS A 365 -31.80 21.09 -0.68
CA LYS A 365 -31.10 19.81 -0.47
C LYS A 365 -30.78 19.60 1.00
N LEU A 366 -30.91 18.37 1.46
CA LEU A 366 -30.40 17.97 2.78
C LEU A 366 -28.89 17.76 2.67
N ARG A 367 -28.12 18.62 3.29
CA ARG A 367 -26.66 18.66 3.17
C ARG A 367 -25.96 18.37 4.49
N SER A 368 -24.89 17.59 4.44
CA SER A 368 -23.89 17.49 5.48
C SER A 368 -22.80 18.55 5.21
N ILE A 369 -22.88 19.69 5.91
CA ILE A 369 -22.02 20.85 5.68
C ILE A 369 -21.74 21.59 6.99
N SER A 370 -20.50 22.06 7.17
CA SER A 370 -20.10 22.85 8.33
C SER A 370 -20.68 24.27 8.29
N GLY A 371 -21.04 24.81 9.45
CA GLY A 371 -21.52 26.16 9.59
C GLY A 371 -23.01 26.36 9.33
N ALA A 372 -23.71 25.38 8.78
CA ALA A 372 -25.15 25.44 8.56
C ALA A 372 -25.94 24.93 9.77
N ALA A 373 -27.09 25.51 10.03
CA ALA A 373 -28.00 25.04 11.07
C ALA A 373 -28.69 23.73 10.63
N ASN A 374 -28.72 22.75 11.54
CA ASN A 374 -29.41 21.47 11.26
C ASN A 374 -30.90 21.67 10.99
N SER A 375 -31.46 20.89 10.08
CA SER A 375 -32.89 20.87 9.77
C SER A 375 -33.68 20.33 10.96
N VAL A 376 -34.72 21.09 11.35
CA VAL A 376 -35.64 20.68 12.40
C VAL A 376 -37.09 20.96 11.96
N ASN A 377 -38.03 20.31 12.59
CA ASN A 377 -39.47 20.50 12.32
C ASN A 377 -39.89 20.17 10.88
N THR A 378 -39.29 19.13 10.30
CA THR A 378 -39.68 18.60 8.98
C THR A 378 -40.26 17.20 9.12
N THR A 379 -41.02 16.75 8.13
CA THR A 379 -41.55 15.38 8.08
C THR A 379 -40.51 14.44 7.48
N ALA A 380 -40.57 13.15 7.82
CA ALA A 380 -39.70 12.13 7.24
C ALA A 380 -39.80 12.10 5.70
N ALA A 381 -41.01 12.32 5.13
CA ALA A 381 -41.19 12.40 3.68
C ALA A 381 -40.41 13.55 3.05
N ASN A 382 -40.40 14.72 3.70
CA ASN A 382 -39.64 15.88 3.24
C ASN A 382 -38.12 15.64 3.38
N GLU A 383 -37.67 15.05 4.49
CA GLU A 383 -36.24 14.73 4.68
C GLU A 383 -35.75 13.78 3.57
N ILE A 384 -36.51 12.72 3.25
CA ILE A 384 -36.21 11.79 2.17
C ILE A 384 -36.16 12.53 0.82
N ALA A 385 -37.12 13.43 0.55
CA ALA A 385 -37.15 14.20 -0.68
C ALA A 385 -35.95 15.14 -0.81
N TYR A 386 -35.56 15.81 0.29
CA TYR A 386 -34.38 16.70 0.32
C TYR A 386 -33.07 15.92 0.23
N ALA A 387 -32.99 14.71 0.79
CA ALA A 387 -31.84 13.84 0.61
C ALA A 387 -31.68 13.42 -0.87
N LYS A 388 -32.79 12.95 -1.47
CA LYS A 388 -32.83 12.58 -2.91
C LYS A 388 -32.57 13.73 -3.87
N ALA A 389 -32.78 14.97 -3.44
CA ALA A 389 -32.43 16.14 -4.24
C ALA A 389 -30.92 16.30 -4.46
N ASN A 390 -30.06 15.62 -3.71
CA ASN A 390 -28.62 15.52 -3.97
C ASN A 390 -28.28 14.54 -5.12
N GLY A 391 -29.14 13.56 -5.37
CA GLY A 391 -28.99 12.53 -6.39
C GLY A 391 -29.79 11.27 -6.02
N ASN A 392 -29.99 10.38 -6.99
CA ASN A 392 -30.85 9.21 -6.82
C ASN A 392 -30.35 8.25 -5.73
N ASP A 393 -29.05 8.21 -5.45
CA ASP A 393 -28.44 7.28 -4.50
C ASP A 393 -28.16 7.95 -3.14
N TRP A 394 -28.79 9.12 -2.89
CA TRP A 394 -28.73 9.82 -1.60
C TRP A 394 -30.02 9.57 -0.80
N TYR A 395 -29.81 9.09 0.42
CA TYR A 395 -30.91 8.74 1.34
C TYR A 395 -30.66 9.33 2.73
N THR A 396 -31.65 9.24 3.60
CA THR A 396 -31.50 9.38 5.03
C THR A 396 -30.90 8.11 5.63
N GLU A 397 -30.34 8.22 6.84
CA GLU A 397 -29.78 7.06 7.57
C GLU A 397 -30.82 5.90 7.64
N VAL A 398 -30.36 4.69 7.36
CA VAL A 398 -31.15 3.46 7.43
C VAL A 398 -30.79 2.63 8.66
N LEU A 399 -31.69 1.70 9.04
CA LEU A 399 -31.49 0.87 10.22
C LEU A 399 -30.19 0.05 10.17
N ALA A 400 -29.80 -0.43 9.01
CA ALA A 400 -28.56 -1.21 8.85
C ALA A 400 -27.32 -0.40 9.26
N ASP A 401 -27.22 0.86 8.79
CA ASP A 401 -26.11 1.76 9.14
C ASP A 401 -26.08 2.00 10.64
N ARG A 402 -27.25 2.30 11.21
CA ARG A 402 -27.38 2.57 12.65
C ARG A 402 -26.98 1.40 13.51
N LEU A 403 -27.42 0.18 13.18
CA LEU A 403 -27.06 -1.05 13.91
C LEU A 403 -25.55 -1.29 13.84
N LEU A 404 -24.94 -1.15 12.66
CA LEU A 404 -23.49 -1.32 12.52
C LEU A 404 -22.73 -0.31 13.39
N LEU A 405 -23.09 0.97 13.30
CA LEU A 405 -22.41 2.02 14.07
C LEU A 405 -22.57 1.85 15.58
N GLN A 406 -23.74 1.40 16.05
CA GLN A 406 -23.98 1.06 17.46
C GLN A 406 -23.08 -0.08 17.93
N ASP A 407 -23.01 -1.17 17.16
CA ASP A 407 -22.16 -2.31 17.50
C ASP A 407 -20.68 -1.92 17.54
N LEU A 408 -20.21 -1.14 16.56
CA LEU A 408 -18.82 -0.64 16.55
C LEU A 408 -18.51 0.24 17.76
N LEU A 409 -19.44 1.13 18.17
CA LEU A 409 -19.26 1.97 19.35
C LEU A 409 -19.21 1.14 20.64
N VAL A 410 -20.15 0.19 20.81
CA VAL A 410 -20.16 -0.73 21.98
C VAL A 410 -18.87 -1.54 22.03
N MET A 411 -18.41 -2.03 20.89
CA MET A 411 -17.17 -2.78 20.77
C MET A 411 -15.97 -1.92 21.15
N MET A 412 -15.82 -0.74 20.58
CA MET A 412 -14.66 0.14 20.88
C MET A 412 -14.65 0.60 22.34
N ALA A 413 -15.81 0.97 22.90
CA ALA A 413 -15.93 1.38 24.31
C ALA A 413 -15.85 0.21 25.29
N ARG A 414 -16.07 -1.02 24.83
CA ARG A 414 -16.33 -2.19 25.67
C ARG A 414 -17.37 -1.89 26.77
N SER A 415 -18.44 -1.19 26.36
CA SER A 415 -19.49 -0.72 27.26
C SER A 415 -20.77 -0.46 26.48
N THR A 416 -21.93 -0.71 27.10
CA THR A 416 -23.23 -0.26 26.56
C THR A 416 -23.53 1.21 26.89
N GLU A 417 -22.75 1.83 27.76
CA GLU A 417 -22.83 3.26 28.08
C GLU A 417 -21.79 4.06 27.28
N CYS A 418 -22.02 4.15 25.97
CA CYS A 418 -21.08 4.82 25.04
C CYS A 418 -20.90 6.31 25.35
N GLN A 419 -21.88 6.94 25.98
CA GLN A 419 -21.80 8.37 26.38
C GLN A 419 -20.69 8.62 27.39
N THR A 420 -20.51 7.73 28.36
CA THR A 420 -19.39 7.82 29.31
C THR A 420 -18.04 7.70 28.63
N ALA A 421 -17.93 6.85 27.61
CA ALA A 421 -16.69 6.63 26.85
C ALA A 421 -16.39 7.76 25.85
N PHE A 422 -17.42 8.23 25.11
CA PHE A 422 -17.23 9.12 23.96
C PHE A 422 -17.80 10.54 24.16
N GLY A 423 -18.55 10.78 25.22
CA GLY A 423 -19.24 12.05 25.50
C GLY A 423 -20.73 11.99 25.20
N TYR A 424 -21.44 12.94 25.78
CA TYR A 424 -22.91 12.95 25.76
C TYR A 424 -23.50 13.58 24.49
N GLY A 425 -22.77 14.43 23.80
CA GLY A 425 -23.35 15.26 22.77
C GLY A 425 -24.44 16.19 23.33
N ARG A 426 -25.25 16.78 22.45
CA ARG A 426 -26.32 17.72 22.82
C ARG A 426 -27.62 16.97 23.10
N CYS A 427 -27.85 16.58 24.34
CA CYS A 427 -29.01 15.80 24.76
C CYS A 427 -30.00 16.54 25.72
N LYS A 428 -29.74 17.81 26.07
CA LYS A 428 -30.66 18.58 26.94
C LYS A 428 -31.89 19.06 26.18
N SER A 429 -33.06 18.77 26.74
CA SER A 429 -34.37 19.10 26.20
C SER A 429 -34.64 20.63 26.03
N SER A 430 -33.91 21.49 26.74
CA SER A 430 -34.02 22.96 26.60
C SER A 430 -33.41 23.50 25.30
N ASN A 431 -32.76 22.66 24.50
CA ASN A 431 -32.01 23.04 23.32
C ASN A 431 -32.73 22.58 22.02
N SER A 432 -34.00 22.93 21.89
CA SER A 432 -34.82 22.59 20.72
C SER A 432 -34.48 23.37 19.45
N ASN A 433 -33.60 24.37 19.54
CA ASN A 433 -33.27 25.20 18.40
C ASN A 433 -32.22 24.57 17.49
N ALA A 434 -32.37 24.81 16.19
CA ALA A 434 -31.37 24.48 15.21
C ALA A 434 -30.04 25.18 15.53
N ILE A 435 -28.94 24.45 15.48
CA ILE A 435 -27.60 24.96 15.75
C ILE A 435 -26.71 24.74 14.52
N ALA A 436 -25.83 25.73 14.26
CA ALA A 436 -24.81 25.59 13.26
C ALA A 436 -23.83 24.46 13.63
N SER A 437 -23.57 23.59 12.68
CA SER A 437 -22.61 22.49 12.77
C SER A 437 -21.16 23.00 12.64
N GLY A 438 -20.17 22.15 12.89
CA GLY A 438 -18.76 22.42 12.56
C GLY A 438 -17.93 23.11 13.64
N THR A 439 -18.48 23.40 14.83
CA THR A 439 -17.71 24.02 15.92
C THR A 439 -16.55 23.14 16.43
N MET A 440 -16.53 21.86 16.10
CA MET A 440 -15.54 20.88 16.53
C MET A 440 -14.61 20.43 15.40
N ASN A 441 -14.60 21.08 14.24
CA ASN A 441 -13.82 20.69 13.08
C ASN A 441 -12.32 20.49 13.35
N THR A 442 -11.77 21.19 14.35
CA THR A 442 -10.33 21.14 14.72
C THR A 442 -10.05 20.29 15.96
N LYS A 443 -10.95 19.40 16.33
CA LYS A 443 -10.85 18.59 17.56
C LYS A 443 -10.53 17.11 17.35
N GLY A 444 -10.50 16.66 16.12
CA GLY A 444 -10.27 15.26 15.77
C GLY A 444 -11.56 14.44 15.63
N MET A 445 -11.46 13.36 14.89
CA MET A 445 -12.57 12.55 14.39
C MET A 445 -13.45 11.95 15.50
N PHE A 446 -12.86 11.55 16.63
CA PHE A 446 -13.56 10.90 17.74
C PHE A 446 -13.64 11.79 19.00
N TRP A 447 -13.36 13.08 18.84
CA TRP A 447 -13.44 13.96 19.99
C TRP A 447 -14.88 14.13 20.47
N GLY A 448 -15.09 14.03 21.77
CA GLY A 448 -16.37 14.22 22.43
C GLY A 448 -16.28 15.13 23.65
N SER A 449 -17.42 15.63 24.12
CA SER A 449 -17.53 16.42 25.35
C SER A 449 -18.50 15.77 26.32
N ASN A 450 -18.23 15.88 27.62
CA ASN A 450 -19.19 15.55 28.66
C ASN A 450 -20.15 16.72 28.97
N ASP A 451 -19.98 17.85 28.31
CA ASP A 451 -20.95 18.93 28.36
C ASP A 451 -22.13 18.59 27.45
N GLN A 452 -23.29 18.36 28.08
CA GLN A 452 -24.54 18.03 27.38
C GLN A 452 -25.07 19.14 26.47
N THR A 453 -24.48 20.31 26.48
CA THR A 453 -24.80 21.43 25.57
C THR A 453 -24.00 21.41 24.28
N CYS A 454 -22.89 20.64 24.23
CA CYS A 454 -22.06 20.48 23.03
C CYS A 454 -22.70 19.53 22.01
N LEU A 455 -22.54 19.84 20.73
CA LEU A 455 -22.87 18.92 19.65
C LEU A 455 -21.71 17.97 19.42
N LEU A 456 -22.02 16.67 19.43
CA LEU A 456 -21.09 15.63 18.99
C LEU A 456 -21.21 15.50 17.47
N TYR A 457 -20.13 15.69 16.73
CA TYR A 457 -20.19 15.82 15.27
C TYR A 457 -19.70 14.61 14.50
N THR A 458 -19.01 13.72 15.15
CA THR A 458 -18.26 12.68 14.43
C THR A 458 -18.65 11.27 14.81
N SER A 459 -19.46 11.13 15.83
CA SER A 459 -20.07 9.85 16.15
C SER A 459 -21.55 9.94 15.85
N PRO A 460 -22.15 9.02 15.13
CA PRO A 460 -23.56 8.78 15.21
C PRO A 460 -23.83 8.33 16.65
N SER A 461 -23.99 9.30 17.56
CA SER A 461 -24.50 8.98 18.88
C SER A 461 -25.83 8.26 18.69
N PRO A 462 -26.01 7.04 19.17
CA PRO A 462 -27.33 6.45 19.21
C PRO A 462 -28.18 7.39 20.08
N ARG A 463 -29.12 8.06 19.44
CA ARG A 463 -30.22 8.63 20.20
C ARG A 463 -31.04 7.48 20.71
N ASP A 464 -31.35 7.53 21.99
CA ASP A 464 -32.36 6.72 22.64
C ASP A 464 -33.69 6.81 21.90
#